data_279b169eaef2a9495d3ad706ade4b6b6
#
_entry.id   279b169eaef2a9495d3ad706ade4b6b6
#
_cell.length_a   1.000
_cell.length_b   1.000
_cell.length_c   1.000
_cell.angle_alpha   90.00
_cell.angle_beta   90.00
_cell.angle_gamma   90.00
#
_symmetry.space_group_name_H-M   'P 1'
#
loop_
_entity.id
_entity.type
_entity.pdbx_description
1 polymer ?
#
loop_
_entity_poly.entity_id
_entity_poly.type
_entity_poly.pdbx_seq_one_letter_code
_entity_poly.pdbx_strand_id
1 'polypeptide(L)'
;LSSSALSAAAAQSAATSYYIGQEKYIYRSNSTGKTYVCIGIGEHCYIWMDKDMKASYDAAGKTSSIAKDMAGVYDGQPYRILNTLAGGNIPYEDNSGKISILLETLSSASGMDMYDTDITAIHINTPSASAYVSGEMSKRNGLLVHEGQHALLWLKTRFSNTGRYMWLNEGLAVTAMDYLWGGIDSSGWLNGIAGSTAIRSGSSLIYQTYRDDTAQDYGMPYLFMRYVIDRMAGSYKPMDVLPKFYQIDASTLTCEEYLTQVTGIPFKTLMADFYTAIAAGDLYGNYSFSGDRIAAGKAATFPVFSGNSNQNYTLPAASAVIIKLKNGKFTVPANGSSSIIYRIVGNRATSAA
;
A
#
# COMPACT_ATOMS: atom_id res chain seq x y z
N LEU A 1 -25.21 -47.71 -11.26
CA LEU A 1 -23.81 -47.56 -10.86
C LEU A 1 -23.64 -46.28 -10.09
N SER A 2 -23.53 -46.44 -8.78
CA SER A 2 -23.39 -45.37 -7.80
C SER A 2 -22.02 -44.72 -7.89
N SER A 3 -21.97 -43.43 -8.19
CA SER A 3 -20.78 -42.61 -7.97
C SER A 3 -20.80 -42.11 -6.52
N SER A 4 -19.96 -42.67 -5.68
CA SER A 4 -19.67 -42.19 -4.34
C SER A 4 -18.99 -40.84 -4.44
N ALA A 5 -19.66 -39.79 -4.02
CA ALA A 5 -19.07 -38.50 -3.76
C ALA A 5 -18.13 -38.62 -2.56
N LEU A 6 -16.84 -38.62 -2.80
CA LEU A 6 -15.81 -38.39 -1.79
C LEU A 6 -15.96 -36.95 -1.30
N SER A 7 -16.62 -36.75 -0.18
CA SER A 7 -16.51 -35.53 0.59
C SER A 7 -15.09 -35.47 1.19
N ALA A 8 -14.22 -34.69 0.58
CA ALA A 8 -13.00 -34.29 1.24
C ALA A 8 -13.39 -33.34 2.39
N ALA A 9 -13.57 -33.90 3.57
CA ALA A 9 -13.54 -33.11 4.80
C ALA A 9 -12.14 -32.54 4.88
N ALA A 10 -12.02 -31.23 4.65
CA ALA A 10 -10.80 -30.51 4.96
C ALA A 10 -10.52 -30.74 6.44
N ALA A 11 -9.47 -31.46 6.75
CA ALA A 11 -9.00 -31.61 8.10
C ALA A 11 -8.70 -30.20 8.62
N GLN A 12 -9.52 -29.70 9.52
CA GLN A 12 -9.32 -28.45 10.18
C GLN A 12 -8.06 -28.65 11.02
N SER A 13 -6.91 -28.08 10.57
CA SER A 13 -5.67 -28.16 11.34
C SER A 13 -5.91 -27.53 12.71
N ALA A 14 -5.43 -28.20 13.78
CA ALA A 14 -5.57 -27.68 15.13
C ALA A 14 -5.00 -26.26 15.17
N ALA A 15 -5.72 -25.36 15.87
CA ALA A 15 -5.28 -23.98 16.02
C ALA A 15 -3.89 -23.96 16.67
N THR A 16 -2.94 -23.30 16.03
CA THR A 16 -1.59 -23.12 16.57
C THR A 16 -1.65 -22.08 17.70
N SER A 17 -1.05 -22.40 18.84
CA SER A 17 -0.88 -21.44 19.92
C SER A 17 0.58 -21.39 20.36
N TYR A 18 1.07 -20.18 20.57
CA TYR A 18 2.43 -19.95 21.04
C TYR A 18 2.42 -19.51 22.53
N TYR A 19 3.53 -19.74 23.24
CA TYR A 19 3.65 -19.36 24.64
C TYR A 19 4.92 -18.53 24.89
N ILE A 20 4.92 -17.72 25.93
CA ILE A 20 6.05 -16.87 26.29
C ILE A 20 7.26 -17.74 26.63
N GLY A 21 8.40 -17.43 26.05
CA GLY A 21 9.63 -18.21 26.16
C GLY A 21 9.83 -19.25 25.04
N GLN A 22 8.82 -19.51 24.24
CA GLN A 22 8.97 -20.42 23.08
C GLN A 22 9.96 -19.87 22.08
N GLU A 23 10.87 -20.70 21.62
CA GLU A 23 11.79 -20.39 20.53
C GLU A 23 11.24 -20.92 19.20
N LYS A 24 11.40 -20.12 18.13
CA LYS A 24 11.08 -20.53 16.77
C LYS A 24 12.15 -20.00 15.82
N TYR A 25 12.61 -20.87 14.94
CA TYR A 25 13.47 -20.48 13.84
C TYR A 25 12.58 -20.00 12.69
N ILE A 26 12.77 -18.78 12.25
CA ILE A 26 11.97 -18.15 11.21
C ILE A 26 12.87 -17.85 10.03
N TYR A 27 12.52 -18.39 8.86
CA TYR A 27 13.23 -18.14 7.61
C TYR A 27 12.82 -16.79 7.03
N ARG A 28 13.77 -16.12 6.40
CA ARG A 28 13.52 -14.92 5.61
C ARG A 28 13.58 -15.25 4.11
N SER A 29 12.95 -14.44 3.30
CA SER A 29 12.93 -14.55 1.84
C SER A 29 14.32 -14.65 1.19
N ASN A 30 15.36 -14.13 1.86
CA ASN A 30 16.74 -14.16 1.39
C ASN A 30 17.56 -15.40 1.85
N SER A 31 16.90 -16.46 2.26
CA SER A 31 17.50 -17.73 2.73
C SER A 31 18.26 -17.65 4.07
N THR A 32 18.23 -16.52 4.77
CA THR A 32 18.81 -16.39 6.10
C THR A 32 17.71 -16.37 7.13
N GLY A 33 17.67 -17.40 8.00
CA GLY A 33 16.73 -17.41 9.11
C GLY A 33 17.38 -16.94 10.41
N LYS A 34 16.55 -16.59 11.36
CA LYS A 34 16.93 -16.24 12.73
C LYS A 34 16.07 -16.97 13.73
N THR A 35 16.61 -17.18 14.94
CA THR A 35 15.83 -17.68 16.07
C THR A 35 15.20 -16.51 16.80
N TYR A 36 13.88 -16.56 16.94
CA TYR A 36 13.11 -15.63 17.73
C TYR A 36 12.55 -16.29 18.99
N VAL A 37 12.37 -15.51 20.03
CA VAL A 37 11.75 -15.94 21.28
C VAL A 37 10.45 -15.18 21.47
N CYS A 38 9.34 -15.87 21.72
CA CYS A 38 8.08 -15.25 22.06
C CYS A 38 8.22 -14.55 23.43
N ILE A 39 8.10 -13.23 23.43
CA ILE A 39 8.28 -12.40 24.65
C ILE A 39 6.98 -11.79 25.15
N GLY A 40 5.90 -11.88 24.38
CA GLY A 40 4.61 -11.33 24.76
C GLY A 40 3.46 -11.86 23.90
N ILE A 41 2.26 -11.78 24.46
CA ILE A 41 1.02 -12.19 23.80
C ILE A 41 0.01 -11.07 24.03
N GLY A 42 -0.43 -10.43 22.94
CA GLY A 42 -1.54 -9.49 22.92
C GLY A 42 -2.87 -10.18 22.66
N GLU A 43 -3.93 -9.40 22.58
CA GLU A 43 -5.25 -9.92 22.22
C GLU A 43 -5.25 -10.45 20.76
N HIS A 44 -4.56 -9.75 19.85
CA HIS A 44 -4.54 -10.05 18.42
C HIS A 44 -3.14 -10.28 17.84
N CYS A 45 -2.10 -10.35 18.67
CA CYS A 45 -0.72 -10.54 18.23
C CYS A 45 0.12 -11.40 19.16
N TYR A 46 1.17 -12.00 18.59
CA TYR A 46 2.33 -12.55 19.31
C TYR A 46 3.50 -11.61 19.09
N ILE A 47 4.23 -11.29 20.16
CA ILE A 47 5.44 -10.47 20.10
C ILE A 47 6.64 -11.37 20.24
N TRP A 48 7.45 -11.37 19.23
CA TRP A 48 8.68 -12.14 19.15
C TRP A 48 9.87 -11.19 19.15
N MET A 49 10.97 -11.58 19.70
CA MET A 49 12.21 -10.83 19.66
C MET A 49 13.35 -11.73 19.17
N ASP A 50 14.20 -11.18 18.31
CA ASP A 50 15.46 -11.80 17.92
C ASP A 50 16.21 -12.25 19.18
N LYS A 51 16.67 -13.50 19.21
CA LYS A 51 17.24 -14.14 20.41
C LYS A 51 18.47 -13.40 20.95
N ASP A 52 19.30 -12.88 20.06
CA ASP A 52 20.51 -12.13 20.46
C ASP A 52 20.14 -10.75 21.02
N MET A 53 19.16 -10.10 20.42
CA MET A 53 18.60 -8.85 20.94
C MET A 53 17.97 -9.04 22.32
N LYS A 54 17.23 -10.12 22.51
CA LYS A 54 16.55 -10.43 23.78
C LYS A 54 17.51 -10.49 24.96
N ALA A 55 18.70 -11.06 24.79
CA ALA A 55 19.69 -11.10 25.86
C ALA A 55 20.05 -9.70 26.39
N SER A 56 20.19 -8.72 25.51
CA SER A 56 20.44 -7.33 25.89
C SER A 56 19.24 -6.68 26.60
N TYR A 57 18.03 -6.99 26.16
CA TYR A 57 16.80 -6.51 26.80
C TYR A 57 16.54 -7.14 28.16
N ASP A 58 16.87 -8.42 28.34
CA ASP A 58 16.80 -9.11 29.64
C ASP A 58 17.80 -8.49 30.63
N ALA A 59 19.04 -8.29 30.20
CA ALA A 59 20.06 -7.66 31.02
C ALA A 59 19.68 -6.23 31.46
N ALA A 60 18.90 -5.52 30.63
CA ALA A 60 18.38 -4.20 30.96
C ALA A 60 17.04 -4.22 31.74
N GLY A 61 16.44 -5.39 31.96
CA GLY A 61 15.13 -5.54 32.61
C GLY A 61 13.96 -4.96 31.78
N LYS A 62 14.10 -4.87 30.45
CA LYS A 62 13.15 -4.16 29.58
C LYS A 62 12.29 -5.08 28.68
N THR A 63 12.54 -6.38 28.66
CA THR A 63 11.85 -7.33 27.78
C THR A 63 10.33 -7.31 27.96
N SER A 64 9.83 -7.37 29.20
CA SER A 64 8.39 -7.33 29.47
C SER A 64 7.77 -5.98 29.11
N SER A 65 8.51 -4.88 29.30
CA SER A 65 8.02 -3.53 28.99
C SER A 65 7.82 -3.35 27.48
N ILE A 66 8.81 -3.71 26.65
CA ILE A 66 8.67 -3.57 25.19
C ILE A 66 7.62 -4.51 24.61
N ALA A 67 7.50 -5.73 25.16
CA ALA A 67 6.47 -6.69 24.74
C ALA A 67 5.07 -6.13 24.97
N LYS A 68 4.81 -5.61 26.18
CA LYS A 68 3.51 -4.99 26.54
C LYS A 68 3.23 -3.74 25.70
N ASP A 69 4.26 -2.92 25.49
CA ASP A 69 4.16 -1.69 24.71
C ASP A 69 3.76 -1.99 23.27
N MET A 70 4.47 -2.91 22.60
CA MET A 70 4.16 -3.30 21.23
C MET A 70 2.80 -3.98 21.09
N ALA A 71 2.45 -4.89 21.99
CA ALA A 71 1.16 -5.55 21.98
C ALA A 71 0.01 -4.53 22.13
N GLY A 72 0.12 -3.59 23.05
CA GLY A 72 -0.89 -2.55 23.25
C GLY A 72 -1.02 -1.60 22.05
N VAL A 73 0.10 -1.34 21.36
CA VAL A 73 0.08 -0.54 20.13
C VAL A 73 -0.68 -1.26 19.02
N TYR A 74 -0.36 -2.54 18.77
CA TYR A 74 -1.01 -3.30 17.70
C TYR A 74 -2.48 -3.57 17.99
N ASP A 75 -2.85 -3.99 19.18
CA ASP A 75 -4.23 -4.29 19.60
C ASP A 75 -5.13 -3.03 19.58
N GLY A 76 -4.53 -1.86 19.46
CA GLY A 76 -5.21 -0.58 19.33
C GLY A 76 -5.75 -0.32 17.92
N GLN A 77 -5.38 0.82 17.34
CA GLN A 77 -5.85 1.25 16.02
C GLN A 77 -5.36 0.36 14.87
N PRO A 78 -4.10 -0.10 14.81
CA PRO A 78 -3.63 -0.94 13.71
C PRO A 78 -4.52 -2.17 13.47
N TYR A 79 -4.78 -2.96 14.51
CA TYR A 79 -5.65 -4.12 14.38
C TYR A 79 -7.05 -3.75 13.90
N ARG A 80 -7.66 -2.70 14.44
CA ARG A 80 -9.02 -2.29 14.05
C ARG A 80 -9.11 -1.93 12.57
N ILE A 81 -8.11 -1.21 12.07
CA ILE A 81 -8.04 -0.85 10.65
C ILE A 81 -7.92 -2.11 9.81
N LEU A 82 -6.92 -2.96 10.09
CA LEU A 82 -6.68 -4.18 9.33
C LEU A 82 -7.89 -5.13 9.38
N ASN A 83 -8.51 -5.28 10.53
CA ASN A 83 -9.71 -6.11 10.69
C ASN A 83 -10.91 -5.56 9.89
N THR A 84 -11.06 -4.24 9.82
CA THR A 84 -12.11 -3.60 8.99
C THR A 84 -11.82 -3.84 7.51
N LEU A 85 -10.57 -3.68 7.06
CA LEU A 85 -10.16 -3.99 5.69
C LEU A 85 -10.44 -5.47 5.34
N ALA A 86 -10.20 -6.37 6.29
CA ALA A 86 -10.45 -7.80 6.14
C ALA A 86 -11.95 -8.18 6.10
N GLY A 87 -12.84 -7.26 6.42
CA GLY A 87 -14.25 -7.56 6.59
C GLY A 87 -14.57 -8.32 7.89
N GLY A 88 -13.80 -8.09 8.95
CA GLY A 88 -13.98 -8.67 10.28
C GLY A 88 -13.31 -10.03 10.50
N ASN A 89 -12.58 -10.55 9.51
CA ASN A 89 -11.89 -11.84 9.62
C ASN A 89 -10.56 -11.82 8.87
N ILE A 90 -9.46 -11.79 9.62
CA ILE A 90 -8.11 -11.91 9.08
C ILE A 90 -7.72 -13.40 9.05
N PRO A 91 -7.48 -14.01 7.86
CA PRO A 91 -7.05 -15.39 7.76
C PRO A 91 -5.54 -15.48 7.98
N TYR A 92 -5.10 -15.99 9.11
CA TYR A 92 -3.67 -16.20 9.40
C TYR A 92 -3.18 -17.54 8.87
N GLU A 93 -1.97 -17.57 8.28
CA GLU A 93 -1.40 -18.78 7.65
C GLU A 93 -1.26 -19.95 8.63
N ASP A 94 -0.87 -19.68 9.87
CA ASP A 94 -0.65 -20.68 10.92
C ASP A 94 -1.92 -21.04 11.72
N ASN A 95 -3.07 -20.48 11.34
CA ASN A 95 -4.33 -20.63 12.07
C ASN A 95 -4.25 -20.22 13.56
N SER A 96 -3.26 -19.41 13.94
CA SER A 96 -3.09 -18.96 15.33
C SER A 96 -4.16 -17.93 15.78
N GLY A 97 -4.85 -17.35 14.81
CA GLY A 97 -5.80 -16.25 15.05
C GLY A 97 -5.13 -14.93 15.43
N LYS A 98 -3.79 -14.85 15.34
CA LYS A 98 -3.00 -13.69 15.72
C LYS A 98 -1.85 -13.48 14.74
N ILE A 99 -1.51 -12.21 14.49
CA ILE A 99 -0.29 -11.90 13.73
C ILE A 99 0.95 -12.05 14.60
N SER A 100 2.07 -12.40 13.99
CA SER A 100 3.38 -12.39 14.65
C SER A 100 4.12 -11.09 14.35
N ILE A 101 4.53 -10.36 15.39
CA ILE A 101 5.33 -9.13 15.26
C ILE A 101 6.73 -9.46 15.74
N LEU A 102 7.70 -9.36 14.82
CA LEU A 102 9.10 -9.72 15.03
C LEU A 102 9.92 -8.45 15.31
N LEU A 103 10.43 -8.35 16.53
CA LEU A 103 11.27 -7.25 16.98
C LEU A 103 12.73 -7.58 16.73
N GLU A 104 13.39 -6.77 15.90
CA GLU A 104 14.78 -7.00 15.52
C GLU A 104 15.48 -5.72 15.01
N THR A 105 16.77 -5.81 14.74
CA THR A 105 17.50 -4.73 14.07
C THR A 105 17.42 -4.91 12.55
N LEU A 106 16.85 -3.93 11.86
CA LEU A 106 16.75 -3.87 10.41
C LEU A 106 17.55 -2.69 9.86
N SER A 107 17.94 -2.77 8.60
CA SER A 107 18.53 -1.65 7.87
C SER A 107 17.48 -0.60 7.46
N SER A 108 16.21 -1.01 7.38
CA SER A 108 15.05 -0.16 7.12
C SER A 108 14.22 0.09 8.37
N ALA A 109 13.22 0.98 8.31
CA ALA A 109 12.34 1.27 9.43
C ALA A 109 11.45 0.07 9.81
N SER A 110 11.01 -0.69 8.80
CA SER A 110 10.19 -1.89 8.95
C SER A 110 10.34 -2.74 7.70
N GLY A 111 9.81 -3.94 7.76
CA GLY A 111 9.69 -4.82 6.62
C GLY A 111 8.61 -5.86 6.89
N MET A 112 8.05 -6.40 5.82
CA MET A 112 7.22 -7.59 5.87
C MET A 112 7.96 -8.72 5.16
N ASP A 113 8.10 -9.85 5.82
CA ASP A 113 8.55 -11.08 5.17
C ASP A 113 7.35 -11.98 4.95
N MET A 114 6.85 -12.01 3.70
CA MET A 114 5.73 -12.87 3.30
C MET A 114 6.14 -14.30 2.96
N TYR A 115 7.44 -14.56 2.95
CA TYR A 115 7.97 -15.86 2.54
C TYR A 115 8.22 -16.81 3.70
N ASP A 116 7.78 -16.41 4.89
CA ASP A 116 7.75 -17.33 6.00
C ASP A 116 6.55 -18.26 5.83
N THR A 117 6.83 -19.47 5.39
CA THR A 117 5.79 -20.47 5.08
C THR A 117 4.98 -20.90 6.30
N ASP A 118 5.43 -20.54 7.50
CA ASP A 118 4.91 -21.09 8.74
C ASP A 118 4.10 -20.09 9.58
N ILE A 119 4.29 -18.78 9.41
CA ILE A 119 3.58 -17.75 10.19
C ILE A 119 3.36 -16.47 9.38
N THR A 120 2.26 -15.77 9.64
CA THR A 120 2.09 -14.41 9.15
C THR A 120 2.84 -13.43 10.06
N ALA A 121 3.90 -12.84 9.55
CA ALA A 121 4.79 -12.01 10.36
C ALA A 121 4.99 -10.60 9.78
N ILE A 122 5.14 -9.64 10.69
CA ILE A 122 5.58 -8.26 10.42
C ILE A 122 6.90 -8.06 11.14
N HIS A 123 7.93 -7.61 10.42
CA HIS A 123 9.23 -7.28 10.98
C HIS A 123 9.30 -5.80 11.35
N ILE A 124 9.66 -5.49 12.58
CA ILE A 124 9.74 -4.12 13.08
C ILE A 124 11.16 -3.80 13.55
N ASN A 125 11.75 -2.79 12.92
CA ASN A 125 13.02 -2.25 13.38
C ASN A 125 12.89 -1.68 14.81
N THR A 126 13.64 -2.25 15.71
CA THR A 126 13.52 -2.05 17.16
C THR A 126 14.76 -1.31 17.68
N PRO A 127 14.61 -0.30 18.55
CA PRO A 127 15.75 0.36 19.17
C PRO A 127 16.58 -0.63 20.01
N SER A 128 17.84 -0.31 20.27
CA SER A 128 18.62 -1.09 21.22
C SER A 128 18.03 -1.01 22.62
N ALA A 129 18.33 -1.99 23.48
CA ALA A 129 17.85 -2.00 24.86
C ALA A 129 18.22 -0.72 25.65
N SER A 130 19.39 -0.13 25.37
CA SER A 130 19.81 1.14 25.98
C SER A 130 18.99 2.34 25.49
N ALA A 131 18.61 2.35 24.23
CA ALA A 131 17.85 3.46 23.61
C ALA A 131 16.33 3.34 23.85
N TYR A 132 15.81 2.15 24.12
CA TYR A 132 14.38 1.95 24.32
C TYR A 132 13.86 2.70 25.56
N VAL A 133 12.76 3.43 25.35
CA VAL A 133 11.96 4.11 26.39
C VAL A 133 10.53 3.59 26.28
N SER A 134 9.87 3.36 27.43
CA SER A 134 8.48 2.91 27.47
C SER A 134 7.55 3.87 26.74
N GLY A 135 6.63 3.34 25.94
CA GLY A 135 5.71 4.09 25.07
C GLY A 135 6.30 4.45 23.70
N GLU A 136 7.60 4.17 23.46
CA GLU A 136 8.22 4.52 22.17
C GLU A 136 7.63 3.75 20.98
N MET A 137 7.14 2.53 21.22
CA MET A 137 6.60 1.70 20.16
C MET A 137 5.32 2.28 19.54
N SER A 138 4.65 3.23 20.21
CA SER A 138 3.51 3.97 19.64
C SER A 138 3.85 4.70 18.34
N LYS A 139 5.11 5.08 18.14
CA LYS A 139 5.60 5.67 16.89
C LYS A 139 5.55 4.70 15.70
N ARG A 140 5.30 3.41 15.96
CA ARG A 140 5.23 2.35 14.94
C ARG A 140 3.81 2.08 14.43
N ASN A 141 2.79 2.79 14.92
CA ASN A 141 1.40 2.62 14.50
C ASN A 141 1.23 2.60 12.97
N GLY A 142 1.80 3.59 12.29
CA GLY A 142 1.72 3.69 10.84
C GLY A 142 2.37 2.50 10.14
N LEU A 143 3.56 2.11 10.59
CA LEU A 143 4.27 0.97 10.02
C LEU A 143 3.52 -0.34 10.23
N LEU A 144 2.91 -0.55 11.40
CA LEU A 144 2.11 -1.75 11.67
C LEU A 144 0.89 -1.85 10.75
N VAL A 145 0.26 -0.72 10.41
CA VAL A 145 -0.83 -0.71 9.41
C VAL A 145 -0.29 -0.95 8.01
N HIS A 146 0.81 -0.30 7.64
CA HIS A 146 1.44 -0.43 6.32
C HIS A 146 1.83 -1.88 6.03
N GLU A 147 2.67 -2.46 6.89
CA GLU A 147 3.14 -3.84 6.72
C GLU A 147 2.01 -4.86 6.92
N GLY A 148 1.11 -4.60 7.88
CA GLY A 148 -0.07 -5.45 8.08
C GLY A 148 -1.02 -5.45 6.89
N GLN A 149 -1.11 -4.34 6.16
CA GLN A 149 -1.88 -4.25 4.92
C GLN A 149 -1.28 -5.16 3.82
N HIS A 150 0.04 -5.17 3.66
CA HIS A 150 0.70 -6.06 2.72
C HIS A 150 0.39 -7.53 3.04
N ALA A 151 0.54 -7.93 4.30
CA ALA A 151 0.20 -9.27 4.76
C ALA A 151 -1.27 -9.60 4.48
N LEU A 152 -2.18 -8.68 4.82
CA LEU A 152 -3.60 -8.86 4.63
C LEU A 152 -3.98 -9.03 3.16
N LEU A 153 -3.40 -8.21 2.26
CA LEU A 153 -3.67 -8.30 0.83
C LEU A 153 -3.30 -9.68 0.29
N TRP A 154 -2.13 -10.19 0.66
CA TRP A 154 -1.72 -11.55 0.30
C TRP A 154 -2.68 -12.61 0.86
N LEU A 155 -2.96 -12.57 2.14
CA LEU A 155 -3.81 -13.55 2.83
C LEU A 155 -5.21 -13.63 2.24
N LYS A 156 -5.79 -12.49 1.90
CA LYS A 156 -7.18 -12.39 1.42
C LYS A 156 -7.31 -12.63 -0.07
N THR A 157 -6.32 -12.22 -0.86
CA THR A 157 -6.48 -12.13 -2.31
C THR A 157 -5.44 -12.94 -3.10
N ARG A 158 -4.41 -13.43 -2.41
CA ARG A 158 -3.24 -14.03 -3.04
C ARG A 158 -2.54 -13.10 -4.05
N PHE A 159 -2.73 -11.82 -3.87
CA PHE A 159 -2.10 -10.79 -4.67
C PHE A 159 -0.59 -10.79 -4.43
N SER A 160 0.18 -11.06 -5.46
CA SER A 160 1.64 -11.16 -5.34
C SER A 160 2.28 -9.80 -5.04
N ASN A 161 3.18 -9.74 -4.07
CA ASN A 161 3.99 -8.54 -3.79
C ASN A 161 5.23 -8.43 -4.70
N THR A 162 5.37 -9.32 -5.68
CA THR A 162 6.54 -9.34 -6.55
C THR A 162 6.24 -8.79 -7.93
N GLY A 163 7.19 -8.07 -8.50
CA GLY A 163 7.12 -7.59 -9.87
C GLY A 163 6.04 -6.53 -10.11
N ARG A 164 5.21 -6.70 -11.12
CA ARG A 164 4.26 -5.70 -11.65
C ARG A 164 3.22 -5.16 -10.65
N TYR A 165 3.09 -5.76 -9.48
CA TYR A 165 2.07 -5.41 -8.49
C TYR A 165 2.57 -4.51 -7.37
N MET A 166 3.88 -4.33 -7.25
CA MET A 166 4.50 -3.60 -6.15
C MET A 166 3.91 -2.20 -5.97
N TRP A 167 3.79 -1.44 -7.05
CA TRP A 167 3.26 -0.09 -7.02
C TRP A 167 1.84 0.01 -6.44
N LEU A 168 0.95 -0.93 -6.79
CA LEU A 168 -0.42 -0.92 -6.28
C LEU A 168 -0.47 -1.33 -4.81
N ASN A 169 0.32 -2.31 -4.43
CA ASN A 169 0.42 -2.76 -3.05
C ASN A 169 0.95 -1.64 -2.14
N GLU A 170 1.97 -0.90 -2.58
CA GLU A 170 2.47 0.27 -1.86
C GLU A 170 1.41 1.39 -1.76
N GLY A 171 0.71 1.66 -2.85
CA GLY A 171 -0.37 2.65 -2.86
C GLY A 171 -1.49 2.32 -1.87
N LEU A 172 -1.88 1.06 -1.78
CA LEU A 172 -2.86 0.56 -0.81
C LEU A 172 -2.33 0.68 0.64
N ALA A 173 -1.07 0.30 0.86
CA ALA A 173 -0.45 0.33 2.18
C ALA A 173 -0.31 1.76 2.73
N VAL A 174 0.17 2.69 1.92
CA VAL A 174 0.26 4.12 2.29
C VAL A 174 -1.13 4.69 2.57
N THR A 175 -2.12 4.33 1.77
CA THR A 175 -3.49 4.81 1.97
C THR A 175 -4.11 4.27 3.26
N ALA A 176 -3.89 3.00 3.57
CA ALA A 176 -4.35 2.40 4.82
C ALA A 176 -3.65 3.02 6.04
N MET A 177 -2.34 3.26 5.94
CA MET A 177 -1.55 3.94 6.97
C MET A 177 -2.04 5.37 7.19
N ASP A 178 -2.32 6.11 6.13
CA ASP A 178 -2.78 7.51 6.20
C ASP A 178 -4.13 7.64 6.90
N TYR A 179 -4.96 6.62 6.83
CA TYR A 179 -6.25 6.58 7.53
C TYR A 179 -6.12 6.73 9.05
N LEU A 180 -5.00 6.30 9.67
CA LEU A 180 -4.70 6.54 11.09
C LEU A 180 -4.77 8.02 11.48
N TRP A 181 -4.46 8.91 10.53
CA TRP A 181 -4.40 10.36 10.75
C TRP A 181 -5.54 11.10 10.06
N GLY A 182 -6.67 10.42 9.86
CA GLY A 182 -7.86 11.02 9.28
C GLY A 182 -7.76 11.38 7.81
N GLY A 183 -6.88 10.69 7.08
CA GLY A 183 -6.64 10.92 5.65
C GLY A 183 -5.76 12.13 5.35
N ILE A 184 -5.05 12.63 6.36
CA ILE A 184 -4.06 13.69 6.18
C ILE A 184 -2.75 13.05 5.72
N ASP A 185 -2.14 13.58 4.66
CA ASP A 185 -0.81 13.16 4.17
C ASP A 185 0.29 13.43 5.21
N SER A 186 0.27 12.67 6.30
CA SER A 186 1.16 12.83 7.45
C SER A 186 2.62 12.56 7.12
N SER A 187 2.87 11.70 6.13
CA SER A 187 4.22 11.36 5.66
C SER A 187 4.73 12.29 4.55
N GLY A 188 3.88 13.20 4.06
CA GLY A 188 4.25 14.19 3.04
C GLY A 188 4.45 13.60 1.64
N TRP A 189 3.91 12.42 1.35
CA TRP A 189 4.03 11.77 0.03
C TRP A 189 3.51 12.62 -1.11
N LEU A 190 2.38 13.32 -0.92
CA LEU A 190 1.81 14.22 -1.93
C LEU A 190 2.69 15.44 -2.17
N ASN A 191 3.32 15.97 -1.12
CA ASN A 191 4.32 17.05 -1.26
C ASN A 191 5.54 16.55 -2.03
N GLY A 192 6.03 15.37 -1.69
CA GLY A 192 7.16 14.74 -2.38
C GLY A 192 6.90 14.61 -3.88
N ILE A 193 5.79 13.99 -4.27
CA ILE A 193 5.47 13.80 -5.69
C ILE A 193 5.16 15.14 -6.40
N ALA A 194 4.48 16.07 -5.76
CA ALA A 194 4.21 17.40 -6.32
C ALA A 194 5.49 18.20 -6.57
N GLY A 195 6.50 18.05 -5.72
CA GLY A 195 7.81 18.67 -5.89
C GLY A 195 8.74 17.95 -6.88
N SER A 196 8.42 16.72 -7.27
CA SER A 196 9.24 15.90 -8.13
C SER A 196 9.05 16.23 -9.63
N THR A 197 9.96 15.73 -10.46
CA THR A 197 9.82 15.82 -11.92
C THR A 197 9.10 14.59 -12.50
N ALA A 198 8.70 13.64 -11.68
CA ALA A 198 8.22 12.32 -12.11
C ALA A 198 7.06 12.41 -13.13
N ILE A 199 6.00 13.13 -12.79
CA ILE A 199 4.84 13.28 -13.70
C ILE A 199 5.23 14.07 -14.94
N ARG A 200 6.00 15.15 -14.78
CA ARG A 200 6.45 15.97 -15.90
C ARG A 200 7.34 15.22 -16.87
N SER A 201 8.21 14.36 -16.37
CA SER A 201 9.13 13.56 -17.19
C SER A 201 8.50 12.30 -17.78
N GLY A 202 7.24 12.03 -17.48
CA GLY A 202 6.54 10.85 -17.99
C GLY A 202 6.93 9.55 -17.30
N SER A 203 7.25 9.60 -16.02
CA SER A 203 7.52 8.38 -15.24
C SER A 203 6.31 7.47 -15.20
N SER A 204 6.55 6.17 -15.29
CA SER A 204 5.49 5.17 -15.16
C SER A 204 4.95 5.12 -13.73
N LEU A 205 3.62 4.97 -13.59
CA LEU A 205 3.03 4.57 -12.33
C LEU A 205 3.38 3.11 -12.00
N ILE A 206 3.48 2.26 -13.02
CA ILE A 206 3.79 0.83 -12.86
C ILE A 206 5.30 0.65 -12.77
N TYR A 207 5.76 -0.04 -11.72
CA TYR A 207 7.14 -0.46 -11.58
C TYR A 207 7.23 -1.88 -11.01
N GLN A 208 8.34 -2.55 -11.30
CA GLN A 208 8.60 -3.93 -10.88
C GLN A 208 9.64 -4.01 -9.75
N THR A 209 10.45 -2.98 -9.61
CA THR A 209 11.47 -2.84 -8.57
C THR A 209 11.49 -1.40 -8.11
N TYR A 210 11.83 -1.18 -6.84
CA TYR A 210 12.01 0.17 -6.32
C TYR A 210 13.05 0.93 -7.14
N ARG A 211 12.79 2.22 -7.34
CA ARG A 211 13.62 3.13 -8.14
C ARG A 211 14.53 3.99 -7.27
N ASP A 212 14.55 3.76 -5.95
CA ASP A 212 15.22 4.58 -4.95
C ASP A 212 14.75 6.05 -4.94
N ASP A 213 13.50 6.26 -5.38
CA ASP A 213 12.81 7.56 -5.41
C ASP A 213 11.47 7.45 -4.70
N THR A 214 11.45 7.82 -3.43
CA THR A 214 10.25 7.73 -2.57
C THR A 214 9.05 8.47 -3.13
N ALA A 215 9.26 9.58 -3.85
CA ALA A 215 8.17 10.30 -4.49
C ALA A 215 7.51 9.48 -5.60
N GLN A 216 8.32 8.75 -6.39
CA GLN A 216 7.81 7.90 -7.46
C GLN A 216 7.29 6.56 -6.93
N ASP A 217 7.96 5.97 -5.94
CA ASP A 217 7.66 4.62 -5.48
C ASP A 217 6.49 4.57 -4.50
N TYR A 218 6.28 5.63 -3.72
CA TYR A 218 5.18 5.75 -2.78
C TYR A 218 4.21 6.89 -3.12
N GLY A 219 4.72 8.07 -3.46
CA GLY A 219 3.91 9.26 -3.71
C GLY A 219 2.97 9.15 -4.91
N MET A 220 3.45 8.60 -6.05
CA MET A 220 2.60 8.40 -7.23
C MET A 220 1.52 7.34 -7.00
N PRO A 221 1.83 6.12 -6.51
CA PRO A 221 0.80 5.14 -6.17
C PRO A 221 -0.22 5.65 -5.15
N TYR A 222 0.23 6.39 -4.14
CA TYR A 222 -0.66 6.99 -3.16
C TYR A 222 -1.60 8.03 -3.77
N LEU A 223 -1.08 8.94 -4.60
CA LEU A 223 -1.91 9.91 -5.33
C LEU A 223 -2.94 9.21 -6.22
N PHE A 224 -2.55 8.13 -6.90
CA PHE A 224 -3.46 7.32 -7.69
C PHE A 224 -4.55 6.69 -6.82
N MET A 225 -4.20 6.12 -5.68
CA MET A 225 -5.19 5.52 -4.77
C MET A 225 -6.16 6.56 -4.20
N ARG A 226 -5.68 7.77 -3.88
CA ARG A 226 -6.58 8.86 -3.48
C ARG A 226 -7.57 9.19 -4.60
N TYR A 227 -7.11 9.25 -5.84
CA TYR A 227 -7.98 9.43 -7.00
C TYR A 227 -9.00 8.30 -7.13
N VAL A 228 -8.58 7.04 -7.02
CA VAL A 228 -9.46 5.86 -7.11
C VAL A 228 -10.55 5.91 -6.05
N ILE A 229 -10.18 6.20 -4.81
CA ILE A 229 -11.13 6.29 -3.69
C ILE A 229 -12.15 7.39 -3.94
N ASP A 230 -11.69 8.57 -4.31
CA ASP A 230 -12.55 9.71 -4.59
C ASP A 230 -13.49 9.43 -5.77
N ARG A 231 -12.98 8.81 -6.81
CA ARG A 231 -13.72 8.39 -7.99
C ARG A 231 -14.81 7.35 -7.69
N MET A 232 -14.55 6.42 -6.76
CA MET A 232 -15.49 5.36 -6.40
C MET A 232 -16.53 5.80 -5.36
N ALA A 233 -16.16 6.66 -4.42
CA ALA A 233 -17.02 7.08 -3.32
C ALA A 233 -17.59 8.49 -3.47
N GLY A 234 -17.15 9.26 -4.48
CA GLY A 234 -17.50 10.67 -4.66
C GLY A 234 -16.85 11.61 -3.64
N SER A 235 -15.98 11.08 -2.78
CA SER A 235 -15.18 11.80 -1.80
C SER A 235 -14.09 10.90 -1.24
N TYR A 236 -13.05 11.49 -0.61
CA TYR A 236 -11.98 10.69 -0.02
C TYR A 236 -12.45 9.96 1.25
N LYS A 237 -12.95 8.76 1.06
CA LYS A 237 -13.44 7.86 2.12
C LYS A 237 -12.76 6.48 1.98
N PRO A 238 -11.54 6.32 2.48
CA PRO A 238 -10.76 5.10 2.28
C PRO A 238 -11.51 3.85 2.73
N MET A 239 -12.16 3.87 3.89
CA MET A 239 -12.82 2.69 4.43
C MET A 239 -14.10 2.27 3.71
N ASP A 240 -14.68 3.14 2.89
CA ASP A 240 -15.82 2.77 2.01
C ASP A 240 -15.34 2.04 0.73
N VAL A 241 -14.06 2.16 0.40
CA VAL A 241 -13.48 1.67 -0.86
C VAL A 241 -12.44 0.58 -0.62
N LEU A 242 -11.46 0.80 0.25
CA LEU A 242 -10.35 -0.14 0.47
C LEU A 242 -10.81 -1.57 0.76
N PRO A 243 -11.85 -1.84 1.58
CA PRO A 243 -12.28 -3.22 1.84
C PRO A 243 -12.64 -4.01 0.58
N LYS A 244 -13.02 -3.34 -0.52
CA LYS A 244 -13.35 -4.01 -1.79
C LYS A 244 -12.14 -4.68 -2.43
N PHE A 245 -10.94 -4.13 -2.18
CA PHE A 245 -9.69 -4.69 -2.67
C PHE A 245 -9.34 -6.05 -2.02
N TYR A 246 -9.89 -6.36 -0.86
CA TYR A 246 -9.61 -7.60 -0.14
C TYR A 246 -10.68 -8.69 -0.35
N GLN A 247 -11.60 -8.50 -1.30
CA GLN A 247 -12.70 -9.43 -1.57
C GLN A 247 -12.54 -10.23 -2.87
N ILE A 248 -11.53 -9.91 -3.67
CA ILE A 248 -11.32 -10.50 -4.99
C ILE A 248 -10.06 -11.39 -4.95
N ASP A 249 -10.19 -12.64 -5.34
CA ASP A 249 -9.04 -13.51 -5.56
C ASP A 249 -8.24 -12.99 -6.78
N ALA A 250 -7.02 -12.58 -6.54
CA ALA A 250 -6.12 -12.01 -7.55
C ALA A 250 -5.05 -13.00 -8.03
N SER A 251 -5.10 -14.26 -7.61
CA SER A 251 -4.07 -15.27 -7.90
C SER A 251 -3.80 -15.48 -9.39
N THR A 252 -4.81 -15.27 -10.24
CA THR A 252 -4.73 -15.46 -11.70
C THR A 252 -4.88 -14.17 -12.50
N LEU A 253 -5.10 -13.03 -11.83
CA LEU A 253 -5.37 -11.77 -12.50
C LEU A 253 -4.07 -10.98 -12.73
N THR A 254 -4.06 -10.21 -13.82
CA THR A 254 -3.11 -9.10 -13.94
C THR A 254 -3.53 -7.95 -13.01
N CYS A 255 -2.61 -7.04 -12.72
CA CYS A 255 -2.92 -5.85 -11.91
C CYS A 255 -4.03 -5.02 -12.54
N GLU A 256 -4.03 -4.90 -13.86
CA GLU A 256 -5.00 -4.18 -14.66
C GLU A 256 -6.40 -4.81 -14.59
N GLU A 257 -6.46 -6.14 -14.67
CA GLU A 257 -7.70 -6.89 -14.51
C GLU A 257 -8.24 -6.80 -13.09
N TYR A 258 -7.36 -6.94 -12.09
CA TYR A 258 -7.72 -6.77 -10.69
C TYR A 258 -8.31 -5.39 -10.41
N LEU A 259 -7.63 -4.32 -10.84
CA LEU A 259 -8.16 -2.95 -10.71
C LEU A 259 -9.48 -2.76 -11.44
N THR A 260 -9.62 -3.33 -12.63
CA THR A 260 -10.86 -3.26 -13.41
C THR A 260 -12.00 -3.95 -12.67
N GLN A 261 -11.76 -5.11 -12.06
CA GLN A 261 -12.78 -5.82 -11.28
C GLN A 261 -13.18 -5.06 -9.99
N VAL A 262 -12.20 -4.53 -9.26
CA VAL A 262 -12.47 -3.78 -8.02
C VAL A 262 -13.23 -2.49 -8.29
N THR A 263 -12.83 -1.75 -9.32
CA THR A 263 -13.36 -0.41 -9.59
C THR A 263 -14.59 -0.40 -10.52
N GLY A 264 -14.79 -1.45 -11.30
CA GLY A 264 -15.77 -1.48 -12.39
C GLY A 264 -15.39 -0.59 -13.57
N ILE A 265 -14.17 -0.02 -13.61
CA ILE A 265 -13.68 0.89 -14.64
C ILE A 265 -12.51 0.22 -15.37
N PRO A 266 -12.53 0.13 -16.71
CA PRO A 266 -11.39 -0.40 -17.45
C PRO A 266 -10.10 0.34 -17.09
N PHE A 267 -9.02 -0.39 -16.80
CA PHE A 267 -7.75 0.19 -16.34
C PHE A 267 -7.24 1.32 -17.24
N LYS A 268 -7.32 1.14 -18.55
CA LYS A 268 -6.93 2.17 -19.53
C LYS A 268 -7.72 3.48 -19.35
N THR A 269 -9.00 3.38 -19.07
CA THR A 269 -9.88 4.54 -18.80
C THR A 269 -9.50 5.18 -17.46
N LEU A 270 -9.33 4.37 -16.44
CA LEU A 270 -8.96 4.83 -15.10
C LEU A 270 -7.65 5.62 -15.12
N MET A 271 -6.64 5.13 -15.84
CA MET A 271 -5.36 5.81 -16.01
C MET A 271 -5.49 7.12 -16.79
N ALA A 272 -6.23 7.11 -17.89
CA ALA A 272 -6.43 8.32 -18.67
C ALA A 272 -7.16 9.41 -17.87
N ASP A 273 -8.17 9.02 -17.10
CA ASP A 273 -8.96 9.93 -16.28
C ASP A 273 -8.12 10.46 -15.10
N PHE A 274 -7.28 9.62 -14.47
CA PHE A 274 -6.34 10.02 -13.43
C PHE A 274 -5.37 11.11 -13.90
N TYR A 275 -4.68 10.89 -15.01
CA TYR A 275 -3.76 11.89 -15.54
C TYR A 275 -4.48 13.14 -16.05
N THR A 276 -5.72 13.00 -16.51
CA THR A 276 -6.56 14.13 -16.86
C THR A 276 -6.93 14.97 -15.63
N ALA A 277 -7.25 14.29 -14.51
CA ALA A 277 -7.52 14.98 -13.25
C ALA A 277 -6.29 15.77 -12.74
N ILE A 278 -5.09 15.18 -12.86
CA ILE A 278 -3.84 15.88 -12.54
C ILE A 278 -3.67 17.11 -13.41
N ALA A 279 -3.88 16.99 -14.71
CA ALA A 279 -3.71 18.10 -15.67
C ALA A 279 -4.75 19.20 -15.51
N ALA A 280 -5.97 18.80 -15.15
CA ALA A 280 -7.10 19.70 -14.98
C ALA A 280 -7.06 20.48 -13.65
N GLY A 281 -6.32 19.98 -12.68
CA GLY A 281 -6.35 20.48 -11.32
C GLY A 281 -7.64 20.05 -10.61
N ASP A 282 -8.53 20.97 -10.36
CA ASP A 282 -9.81 20.69 -9.67
C ASP A 282 -10.99 21.15 -10.55
N LEU A 283 -11.21 20.42 -11.67
CA LEU A 283 -12.31 20.82 -12.55
C LEU A 283 -13.65 20.24 -12.07
N TYR A 284 -13.93 19.00 -12.28
CA TYR A 284 -15.12 18.32 -11.77
C TYR A 284 -15.32 16.91 -12.35
N GLY A 285 -16.16 16.10 -11.69
CA GLY A 285 -16.57 14.79 -12.16
C GLY A 285 -15.41 13.80 -12.21
N ASN A 286 -15.33 13.02 -13.27
CA ASN A 286 -14.32 11.98 -13.44
C ASN A 286 -12.89 12.51 -13.58
N TYR A 287 -12.73 13.82 -13.76
CA TYR A 287 -11.46 14.49 -14.05
C TYR A 287 -11.03 15.39 -12.89
N SER A 288 -11.42 15.06 -11.67
CA SER A 288 -11.06 15.82 -10.48
C SER A 288 -10.84 14.88 -9.30
N PHE A 289 -10.26 15.43 -8.25
CA PHE A 289 -10.23 14.84 -6.90
C PHE A 289 -11.40 15.42 -6.09
N SER A 290 -12.64 15.14 -6.51
CA SER A 290 -13.86 15.87 -6.21
C SER A 290 -14.18 16.10 -4.74
N GLY A 291 -13.74 15.21 -3.85
CA GLY A 291 -13.90 15.34 -2.40
C GLY A 291 -12.58 15.48 -1.65
N ASP A 292 -11.46 15.33 -2.35
CA ASP A 292 -10.13 15.36 -1.75
C ASP A 292 -9.41 16.68 -2.00
N ARG A 293 -9.65 17.66 -1.13
CA ARG A 293 -9.04 19.00 -1.22
C ARG A 293 -7.52 18.95 -1.13
N ILE A 294 -6.94 17.98 -0.40
CA ILE A 294 -5.49 17.84 -0.25
C ILE A 294 -4.89 17.39 -1.58
N ALA A 295 -5.43 16.31 -2.17
CA ALA A 295 -4.96 15.79 -3.45
C ALA A 295 -5.23 16.79 -4.59
N ALA A 296 -6.40 17.43 -4.62
CA ALA A 296 -6.72 18.48 -5.61
C ALA A 296 -5.76 19.67 -5.52
N GLY A 297 -5.47 20.15 -4.32
CA GLY A 297 -4.50 21.24 -4.10
C GLY A 297 -3.09 20.86 -4.54
N LYS A 298 -2.68 19.61 -4.34
CA LYS A 298 -1.38 19.11 -4.82
C LYS A 298 -1.36 18.88 -6.33
N ALA A 299 -2.42 18.32 -6.90
CA ALA A 299 -2.53 18.16 -8.34
C ALA A 299 -2.39 19.50 -9.09
N ALA A 300 -2.97 20.57 -8.56
CA ALA A 300 -2.85 21.91 -9.11
C ALA A 300 -1.40 22.47 -9.10
N THR A 301 -0.53 21.94 -8.26
CA THR A 301 0.88 22.35 -8.17
C THR A 301 1.82 21.58 -9.07
N PHE A 302 1.36 20.49 -9.71
CA PHE A 302 2.22 19.70 -10.60
C PHE A 302 2.70 20.55 -11.77
N PRO A 303 4.01 20.52 -12.06
CA PRO A 303 4.56 21.29 -13.17
C PRO A 303 4.05 20.76 -14.50
N VAL A 304 3.37 21.62 -15.25
CA VAL A 304 2.98 21.34 -16.64
C VAL A 304 4.20 21.49 -17.54
N PHE A 305 4.42 20.50 -18.40
CA PHE A 305 5.53 20.57 -19.34
C PHE A 305 5.25 21.62 -20.42
N SER A 306 6.10 22.64 -20.52
CA SER A 306 6.07 23.59 -21.62
C SER A 306 6.88 23.06 -22.80
N GLY A 307 6.32 22.12 -23.54
CA GLY A 307 6.95 21.52 -24.71
C GLY A 307 6.42 22.11 -26.02
N ASN A 308 7.20 21.98 -27.09
CA ASN A 308 6.70 22.21 -28.43
C ASN A 308 5.86 21.00 -28.87
N SER A 309 4.77 21.26 -29.62
CA SER A 309 3.95 20.23 -30.25
C SER A 309 4.71 19.29 -31.21
N ASN A 310 5.94 19.63 -31.55
CA ASN A 310 6.82 18.89 -32.49
C ASN A 310 7.89 18.05 -31.75
N GLN A 311 7.81 17.89 -30.46
CA GLN A 311 8.76 17.07 -29.70
C GLN A 311 8.29 15.61 -29.67
N ASN A 312 9.21 14.69 -29.96
CA ASN A 312 8.96 13.26 -29.79
C ASN A 312 9.12 12.87 -28.32
N TYR A 313 8.16 12.09 -27.81
CA TYR A 313 8.20 11.53 -26.47
C TYR A 313 8.18 10.02 -26.55
N THR A 314 9.04 9.37 -25.80
CA THR A 314 8.96 7.93 -25.56
C THR A 314 8.39 7.73 -24.16
N LEU A 315 7.19 7.19 -24.08
CA LEU A 315 6.50 7.00 -22.82
C LEU A 315 6.46 5.53 -22.43
N PRO A 316 6.86 5.18 -21.20
CA PRO A 316 6.63 3.85 -20.67
C PRO A 316 5.12 3.60 -20.49
N ALA A 317 4.73 2.34 -20.28
CA ALA A 317 3.35 1.99 -19.98
C ALA A 317 2.84 2.72 -18.73
N ALA A 318 1.56 3.01 -18.68
CA ALA A 318 0.90 3.69 -17.57
C ALA A 318 1.59 5.01 -17.13
N SER A 319 2.03 5.78 -18.10
CA SER A 319 2.58 7.12 -17.91
C SER A 319 1.87 8.15 -18.77
N ALA A 320 2.11 9.42 -18.47
CA ALA A 320 1.60 10.54 -19.27
C ALA A 320 2.57 11.70 -19.30
N VAL A 321 2.47 12.51 -20.35
CA VAL A 321 3.10 13.83 -20.43
C VAL A 321 2.00 14.87 -20.51
N ILE A 322 2.11 15.88 -19.64
CA ILE A 322 1.20 17.02 -19.63
C ILE A 322 1.87 18.18 -20.36
N ILE A 323 1.29 18.59 -21.47
CA ILE A 323 1.87 19.61 -22.36
C ILE A 323 0.96 20.85 -22.37
N LYS A 324 1.53 22.00 -22.05
CA LYS A 324 0.84 23.29 -22.21
C LYS A 324 0.85 23.70 -23.68
N LEU A 325 -0.32 23.77 -24.29
CA LEU A 325 -0.44 24.16 -25.70
C LEU A 325 -0.24 25.66 -25.87
N LYS A 326 0.66 26.05 -26.78
CA LYS A 326 0.72 27.41 -27.27
C LYS A 326 -0.43 27.61 -28.28
N ASN A 327 -1.24 28.63 -28.10
CA ASN A 327 -2.36 28.99 -28.99
C ASN A 327 -3.53 27.98 -29.04
N GLY A 328 -3.65 27.06 -28.08
CA GLY A 328 -4.80 26.16 -27.97
C GLY A 328 -4.98 25.16 -29.11
N LYS A 329 -3.99 24.99 -30.00
CA LYS A 329 -4.07 24.08 -31.14
C LYS A 329 -3.23 22.85 -30.91
N PHE A 330 -3.83 21.69 -31.09
CA PHE A 330 -3.16 20.39 -31.07
C PHE A 330 -3.70 19.54 -32.21
N THR A 331 -2.82 18.97 -32.99
CA THR A 331 -3.20 18.01 -34.03
C THR A 331 -2.84 16.61 -33.53
N VAL A 332 -3.84 15.75 -33.38
CA VAL A 332 -3.61 14.35 -33.05
C VAL A 332 -2.87 13.71 -34.25
N PRO A 333 -1.73 13.04 -34.03
CA PRO A 333 -1.01 12.36 -35.08
C PRO A 333 -1.89 11.32 -35.78
N ALA A 334 -1.89 11.32 -37.12
CA ALA A 334 -2.71 10.41 -37.92
C ALA A 334 -2.39 8.91 -37.68
N ASN A 335 -1.17 8.62 -37.22
CA ASN A 335 -0.67 7.27 -36.95
C ASN A 335 -0.58 6.98 -35.44
N GLY A 336 -1.45 7.55 -34.63
CA GLY A 336 -1.49 7.29 -33.20
C GLY A 336 -1.66 5.80 -32.90
N SER A 337 -0.78 5.24 -32.05
CA SER A 337 -0.95 3.89 -31.54
C SER A 337 -2.27 3.78 -30.77
N SER A 338 -2.99 2.66 -30.90
CA SER A 338 -4.17 2.35 -30.08
C SER A 338 -3.87 2.32 -28.57
N SER A 339 -2.58 2.29 -28.21
CA SER A 339 -2.09 2.36 -26.82
C SER A 339 -1.98 3.78 -26.29
N ILE A 340 -2.14 4.82 -27.12
CA ILE A 340 -2.04 6.22 -26.69
C ILE A 340 -3.43 6.84 -26.63
N ILE A 341 -3.71 7.47 -25.48
CA ILE A 341 -4.94 8.26 -25.28
C ILE A 341 -4.55 9.72 -25.21
N TYR A 342 -5.21 10.53 -26.01
CA TYR A 342 -5.09 11.98 -25.97
C TYR A 342 -6.26 12.59 -25.20
N ARG A 343 -5.96 13.54 -24.33
CA ARG A 343 -6.95 14.34 -23.63
C ARG A 343 -6.57 15.82 -23.75
N ILE A 344 -7.54 16.65 -24.04
CA ILE A 344 -7.37 18.11 -24.08
C ILE A 344 -8.14 18.67 -22.90
N VAL A 345 -7.42 19.37 -22.04
CA VAL A 345 -7.99 20.07 -20.89
C VAL A 345 -7.92 21.57 -21.19
N GLY A 346 -9.05 22.21 -21.19
CA GLY A 346 -9.14 23.64 -21.44
C GLY A 346 -10.02 24.32 -20.40
N ASN A 347 -9.71 25.57 -20.06
CA ASN A 347 -10.64 26.41 -19.33
C ASN A 347 -11.89 26.60 -20.19
N ARG A 348 -13.09 26.38 -19.63
CA ARG A 348 -14.29 26.89 -20.27
C ARG A 348 -14.10 28.39 -20.48
N ALA A 349 -14.10 28.84 -21.72
CA ALA A 349 -14.33 30.24 -22.00
C ALA A 349 -15.65 30.58 -21.30
N THR A 350 -15.61 31.41 -20.30
CA THR A 350 -16.82 32.09 -19.84
C THR A 350 -17.31 32.82 -21.06
N SER A 351 -18.35 32.29 -21.72
CA SER A 351 -19.07 33.02 -22.71
C SER A 351 -19.60 34.27 -21.96
N ALA A 352 -18.97 35.40 -22.20
CA ALA A 352 -19.56 36.67 -21.83
C ALA A 352 -20.91 36.72 -22.56
N ALA A 353 -21.98 36.70 -21.79
CA ALA A 353 -23.32 37.01 -22.27
C ALA A 353 -23.41 38.46 -22.73
#